data_de19cf6eb47422a07b1096d42f639f8e
#
_entry.id   de19cf6eb47422a07b1096d42f639f8e
#
_cell.length_a   1.000
_cell.length_b   1.000
_cell.length_c   1.000
_cell.angle_alpha   90.00
_cell.angle_beta   90.00
_cell.angle_gamma   90.00
#
_symmetry.space_group_name_H-M   'P 1'
#
loop_
_entity.id
_entity.type
_entity.pdbx_description
1 polymer ?
#
loop_
_entity_poly.entity_id
_entity_poly.type
_entity_poly.pdbx_seq_one_letter_code
_entity_poly.pdbx_strand_id
1 'polypeptide(L)'
;GQDLGDVSVQPTLGIAYKGFSLSGWGSVGLSDNNDTKEFDLTAAYQTGGFHIGITDYWFNTPNEKYFHYDAHSTSHVFEANIGYDFGPVALNWYTNFAGNDGVNKSGDRAYSSYVEAAVPFKLATLDWTATVGAVPYATSFYSKANGFAVTNVSLRATKDIQVTKSWSIPLFAGVTANPSTQKAYLVCGFTLRP
;
A
#
# COMPACT_ATOMS: atom_id res chain seq x y z
N GLY A 1 -6.24 3.29 -6.92
CA GLY A 1 -5.91 1.93 -7.32
C GLY A 1 -5.06 1.90 -8.57
N GLN A 2 -4.07 1.03 -8.59
CA GLN A 2 -3.20 0.76 -9.73
C GLN A 2 -3.14 -0.75 -9.94
N ASP A 3 -2.94 -1.16 -11.19
CA ASP A 3 -2.66 -2.54 -11.56
C ASP A 3 -1.14 -2.74 -11.51
N LEU A 4 -0.70 -3.69 -10.68
CA LEU A 4 0.72 -4.02 -10.51
C LEU A 4 1.04 -5.45 -10.97
N GLY A 5 0.10 -6.13 -11.61
CA GLY A 5 0.22 -7.49 -12.12
C GLY A 5 -0.98 -8.37 -11.75
N ASP A 6 -0.92 -9.63 -12.19
CA ASP A 6 -2.01 -10.60 -11.99
C ASP A 6 -1.89 -11.33 -10.64
N VAL A 7 -1.35 -12.55 -10.65
CA VAL A 7 -1.23 -13.39 -9.46
C VAL A 7 0.14 -13.20 -8.82
N SER A 8 0.18 -12.91 -7.53
CA SER A 8 1.43 -12.71 -6.80
C SER A 8 1.47 -13.45 -5.46
N VAL A 9 2.68 -13.74 -4.99
CA VAL A 9 2.96 -14.17 -3.62
C VAL A 9 3.64 -13.03 -2.87
N GLN A 10 3.12 -12.72 -1.69
CA GLN A 10 3.51 -11.55 -0.91
C GLN A 10 3.92 -11.95 0.52
N PRO A 11 5.16 -12.47 0.73
CA PRO A 11 5.65 -12.80 2.05
C PRO A 11 5.92 -11.55 2.89
N THR A 12 5.63 -11.65 4.19
CA THR A 12 5.98 -10.63 5.18
C THR A 12 6.68 -11.28 6.36
N LEU A 13 7.78 -10.69 6.81
CA LEU A 13 8.48 -11.05 8.02
C LEU A 13 8.71 -9.80 8.86
N GLY A 14 8.46 -9.86 10.16
CA GLY A 14 8.65 -8.69 11.02
C GLY A 14 8.81 -9.04 12.48
N ILE A 15 9.30 -8.05 13.23
CA ILE A 15 9.39 -8.08 14.68
C ILE A 15 8.69 -6.84 15.24
N ALA A 16 8.09 -6.97 16.42
CA ALA A 16 7.44 -5.85 17.10
C ALA A 16 7.75 -5.89 18.60
N TYR A 17 7.95 -4.71 19.18
CA TYR A 17 8.17 -4.55 20.62
C TYR A 17 7.69 -3.18 21.12
N LYS A 18 6.78 -3.17 22.08
CA LYS A 18 6.27 -1.95 22.74
C LYS A 18 5.82 -0.86 21.78
N GLY A 19 5.08 -1.25 20.75
CA GLY A 19 4.57 -0.35 19.73
C GLY A 19 5.52 -0.09 18.54
N PHE A 20 6.81 -0.35 18.67
CA PHE A 20 7.75 -0.31 17.56
C PHE A 20 7.67 -1.60 16.74
N SER A 21 7.80 -1.49 15.43
CA SER A 21 7.91 -2.63 14.52
C SER A 21 8.93 -2.37 13.43
N LEU A 22 9.55 -3.46 12.97
CA LEU A 22 10.38 -3.50 11.77
C LEU A 22 9.93 -4.69 10.96
N SER A 23 9.59 -4.48 9.69
CA SER A 23 9.13 -5.54 8.80
C SER A 23 9.73 -5.42 7.41
N GLY A 24 9.94 -6.58 6.78
CA GLY A 24 10.21 -6.71 5.36
C GLY A 24 9.00 -7.36 4.69
N TRP A 25 8.54 -6.77 3.59
CA TRP A 25 7.50 -7.29 2.73
C TRP A 25 8.05 -7.44 1.31
N GLY A 26 7.60 -8.44 0.59
CA GLY A 26 7.96 -8.61 -0.81
C GLY A 26 6.75 -8.94 -1.66
N SER A 27 6.83 -8.65 -2.96
CA SER A 27 5.85 -9.06 -3.97
C SER A 27 6.54 -9.66 -5.17
N VAL A 28 6.11 -10.86 -5.55
CA VAL A 28 6.62 -11.54 -6.75
C VAL A 28 5.43 -12.04 -7.56
N GLY A 29 5.30 -11.57 -8.78
CA GLY A 29 4.32 -12.07 -9.75
C GLY A 29 4.63 -13.51 -10.16
N LEU A 30 3.58 -14.30 -10.38
CA LEU A 30 3.69 -15.71 -10.76
C LEU A 30 3.31 -15.97 -12.22
N SER A 31 2.61 -15.05 -12.86
CA SER A 31 2.03 -15.26 -14.20
C SER A 31 2.80 -14.59 -15.31
N ASP A 32 3.46 -13.46 -15.06
CA ASP A 32 4.22 -12.73 -16.07
C ASP A 32 5.57 -12.25 -15.50
N ASN A 33 6.63 -12.37 -16.30
CA ASN A 33 7.96 -11.83 -15.96
C ASN A 33 7.99 -10.30 -15.89
N ASN A 34 6.99 -9.63 -16.47
CA ASN A 34 6.83 -8.18 -16.45
C ASN A 34 6.04 -7.66 -15.24
N ASP A 35 5.51 -8.56 -14.40
CA ASP A 35 4.85 -8.16 -13.16
C ASP A 35 5.82 -7.38 -12.26
N THR A 36 5.31 -6.37 -11.59
CA THR A 36 6.10 -5.58 -10.65
C THR A 36 6.67 -6.49 -9.56
N LYS A 37 7.98 -6.43 -9.36
CA LYS A 37 8.68 -7.08 -8.26
C LYS A 37 9.10 -5.99 -7.29
N GLU A 38 8.75 -6.17 -6.02
CA GLU A 38 8.92 -5.14 -5.01
C GLU A 38 9.42 -5.75 -3.71
N PHE A 39 10.28 -5.03 -3.01
CA PHE A 39 10.71 -5.38 -1.66
C PHE A 39 10.71 -4.11 -0.80
N ASP A 40 9.99 -4.16 0.31
CA ASP A 40 9.81 -3.02 1.21
C ASP A 40 10.39 -3.30 2.58
N LEU A 41 11.07 -2.31 3.14
CA LEU A 41 11.45 -2.29 4.54
C LEU A 41 10.70 -1.18 5.26
N THR A 42 9.91 -1.55 6.28
CA THR A 42 9.11 -0.60 7.04
C THR A 42 9.54 -0.58 8.51
N ALA A 43 9.82 0.61 9.03
CA ALA A 43 9.95 0.89 10.44
C ALA A 43 8.76 1.74 10.89
N ALA A 44 8.03 1.29 11.93
CA ALA A 44 6.84 2.00 12.38
C ALA A 44 6.72 2.01 13.91
N TYR A 45 5.93 2.96 14.39
CA TYR A 45 5.51 3.04 15.78
C TYR A 45 4.00 3.23 15.85
N GLN A 46 3.35 2.46 16.71
CA GLN A 46 1.91 2.53 16.96
C GLN A 46 1.62 2.59 18.46
N THR A 47 0.69 3.46 18.85
CA THR A 47 0.19 3.53 20.23
C THR A 47 -1.25 4.05 20.25
N GLY A 48 -2.14 3.32 20.89
CA GLY A 48 -3.58 3.60 20.79
C GLY A 48 -4.04 3.57 19.33
N GLY A 49 -4.78 4.61 18.90
CA GLY A 49 -5.17 4.78 17.49
C GLY A 49 -4.10 5.43 16.62
N PHE A 50 -3.05 6.01 17.19
CA PHE A 50 -1.99 6.72 16.46
C PHE A 50 -0.97 5.76 15.86
N HIS A 51 -0.53 6.03 14.63
CA HIS A 51 0.61 5.38 14.02
C HIS A 51 1.42 6.34 13.16
N ILE A 52 2.71 6.05 13.08
CA ILE A 52 3.67 6.74 12.22
C ILE A 52 4.69 5.73 11.71
N GLY A 53 5.17 5.88 10.50
CA GLY A 53 6.16 4.98 9.91
C GLY A 53 6.96 5.59 8.79
N ILE A 54 8.01 4.88 8.42
CA ILE A 54 8.83 5.12 7.24
C ILE A 54 8.96 3.80 6.50
N THR A 55 8.74 3.82 5.19
CA THR A 55 8.92 2.67 4.31
C THR A 55 9.94 3.02 3.21
N ASP A 56 10.89 2.12 3.01
CA ASP A 56 11.78 2.09 1.85
C ASP A 56 11.19 1.09 0.86
N TYR A 57 10.59 1.57 -0.22
CA TYR A 57 10.12 0.78 -1.34
C TYR A 57 11.25 0.57 -2.32
N TRP A 58 11.58 -0.67 -2.65
CA TRP A 58 12.51 -0.99 -3.72
C TRP A 58 11.82 -1.75 -4.86
N PHE A 59 11.76 -1.09 -6.00
CA PHE A 59 11.20 -1.66 -7.22
C PHE A 59 12.30 -2.34 -8.02
N ASN A 60 12.30 -3.68 -8.05
CA ASN A 60 13.29 -4.46 -8.76
C ASN A 60 13.09 -4.36 -10.28
N THR A 61 13.66 -3.33 -10.88
CA THR A 61 13.72 -3.17 -12.34
C THR A 61 14.96 -3.85 -12.91
N PRO A 62 14.96 -4.27 -14.19
CA PRO A 62 16.13 -4.89 -14.81
C PRO A 62 17.39 -4.04 -14.68
N ASN A 63 18.49 -4.66 -14.23
CA ASN A 63 19.81 -4.05 -14.00
C ASN A 63 19.95 -3.14 -12.77
N GLU A 64 18.90 -2.95 -11.96
CA GLU A 64 19.01 -2.22 -10.73
C GLU A 64 19.64 -3.04 -9.60
N LYS A 65 20.45 -2.34 -8.78
CA LYS A 65 21.10 -2.93 -7.61
C LYS A 65 20.42 -2.42 -6.35
N TYR A 66 20.14 -3.31 -5.42
CA TYR A 66 19.53 -2.93 -4.14
C TYR A 66 20.29 -1.82 -3.39
N PHE A 67 21.61 -1.82 -3.39
CA PHE A 67 22.43 -0.80 -2.70
C PHE A 67 22.77 0.43 -3.56
N HIS A 68 21.93 0.75 -4.55
CA HIS A 68 22.04 1.95 -5.35
C HIS A 68 21.08 3.02 -4.81
N TYR A 69 21.60 4.03 -4.12
CA TYR A 69 20.79 5.07 -3.45
C TYR A 69 20.98 6.47 -4.03
N ASP A 70 21.54 6.62 -5.22
CA ASP A 70 21.73 7.92 -5.88
C ASP A 70 20.36 8.56 -6.18
N ALA A 71 20.15 9.77 -5.66
CA ALA A 71 18.89 10.47 -5.80
C ALA A 71 18.46 10.60 -7.27
N HIS A 72 17.17 10.39 -7.55
CA HIS A 72 16.53 10.45 -8.86
C HIS A 72 16.91 9.34 -9.87
N SER A 73 17.93 8.52 -9.60
CA SER A 73 18.31 7.39 -10.45
C SER A 73 18.14 6.03 -9.79
N THR A 74 17.99 6.02 -8.48
CA THR A 74 17.70 4.81 -7.69
C THR A 74 16.31 4.24 -8.01
N SER A 75 16.13 2.92 -7.79
CA SER A 75 14.80 2.29 -7.74
C SER A 75 14.16 2.32 -6.35
N HIS A 76 14.79 3.00 -5.38
CA HIS A 76 14.20 3.21 -4.06
C HIS A 76 13.29 4.43 -4.02
N VAL A 77 12.21 4.32 -3.27
CA VAL A 77 11.34 5.45 -2.87
C VAL A 77 11.14 5.39 -1.38
N PHE A 78 11.39 6.49 -0.68
CA PHE A 78 11.20 6.58 0.76
C PHE A 78 9.94 7.37 1.07
N GLU A 79 8.99 6.71 1.74
CA GLU A 79 7.71 7.27 2.16
C GLU A 79 7.65 7.40 3.68
N ALA A 80 7.18 8.54 4.16
CA ALA A 80 6.72 8.71 5.53
C ALA A 80 5.20 8.63 5.58
N ASN A 81 4.67 8.00 6.62
CA ASN A 81 3.23 7.95 6.85
C ASN A 81 2.89 8.34 8.29
N ILE A 82 1.70 8.90 8.46
CA ILE A 82 1.10 9.19 9.75
C ILE A 82 -0.40 8.94 9.65
N GLY A 83 -1.00 8.42 10.70
CA GLY A 83 -2.43 8.21 10.72
C GLY A 83 -3.01 8.05 12.11
N TYR A 84 -4.34 8.07 12.16
CA TYR A 84 -5.09 7.87 13.38
C TYR A 84 -6.36 7.06 13.11
N ASP A 85 -6.56 6.02 13.90
CA ASP A 85 -7.77 5.21 13.95
C ASP A 85 -8.70 5.73 15.07
N PHE A 86 -9.82 6.32 14.68
CA PHE A 86 -10.86 6.82 15.58
C PHE A 86 -11.87 5.73 15.97
N GLY A 87 -11.69 4.51 15.49
CA GLY A 87 -12.63 3.40 15.61
C GLY A 87 -13.61 3.34 14.42
N PRO A 88 -14.57 4.27 14.28
CA PRO A 88 -15.47 4.29 13.12
C PRO A 88 -14.81 4.64 11.80
N VAL A 89 -13.69 5.36 11.82
CA VAL A 89 -12.93 5.77 10.64
C VAL A 89 -11.45 5.86 10.98
N ALA A 90 -10.60 5.37 10.09
CA ALA A 90 -9.17 5.61 10.13
C ALA A 90 -8.77 6.62 9.04
N LEU A 91 -7.90 7.57 9.39
CA LEU A 91 -7.36 8.57 8.48
C LEU A 91 -5.84 8.37 8.35
N ASN A 92 -5.35 8.37 7.13
CA ASN A 92 -3.93 8.18 6.84
C ASN A 92 -3.43 9.24 5.86
N TRP A 93 -2.19 9.66 6.06
CA TRP A 93 -1.43 10.52 5.16
C TRP A 93 -0.09 9.86 4.85
N TYR A 94 0.28 9.82 3.58
CA TYR A 94 1.52 9.27 3.06
C TYR A 94 2.23 10.34 2.23
N THR A 95 3.55 10.43 2.33
CA THR A 95 4.35 11.38 1.54
C THR A 95 5.71 10.79 1.22
N ASN A 96 6.05 10.73 -0.06
CA ASN A 96 7.38 10.38 -0.51
C ASN A 96 8.33 11.56 -0.28
N PHE A 97 9.43 11.33 0.43
CA PHE A 97 10.35 12.40 0.80
C PHE A 97 11.76 12.23 0.22
N ALA A 98 12.12 11.05 -0.27
CA ALA A 98 13.42 10.76 -0.87
C ALA A 98 13.34 9.66 -1.94
N GLY A 99 14.46 9.40 -2.63
CA GLY A 99 14.55 8.41 -3.70
C GLY A 99 13.96 8.91 -5.01
N ASN A 100 13.40 8.00 -5.81
CA ASN A 100 12.83 8.26 -7.14
C ASN A 100 11.31 8.50 -7.05
N ASP A 101 10.92 9.58 -6.43
CA ASP A 101 9.53 9.94 -6.17
C ASP A 101 8.77 10.47 -7.42
N GLY A 102 9.48 10.84 -8.48
CA GLY A 102 8.90 11.58 -9.61
C GLY A 102 9.00 13.09 -9.43
N VAL A 103 8.41 13.82 -10.36
CA VAL A 103 8.52 15.28 -10.44
C VAL A 103 7.16 15.96 -10.47
N ASN A 104 7.14 17.21 -10.00
CA ASN A 104 6.01 18.11 -10.12
C ASN A 104 5.96 18.78 -11.51
N LYS A 105 5.02 19.71 -11.72
CA LYS A 105 4.88 20.45 -12.98
C LYS A 105 6.09 21.31 -13.36
N SER A 106 6.93 21.68 -12.39
CA SER A 106 8.13 22.50 -12.57
C SER A 106 9.38 21.65 -12.83
N GLY A 107 9.27 20.31 -12.75
CA GLY A 107 10.39 19.40 -12.89
C GLY A 107 11.16 19.12 -11.59
N ASP A 108 10.73 19.72 -10.47
CA ASP A 108 11.31 19.46 -9.15
C ASP A 108 10.71 18.19 -8.52
N ARG A 109 11.34 17.68 -7.44
CA ARG A 109 10.78 16.56 -6.66
C ARG A 109 9.32 16.83 -6.30
N ALA A 110 8.44 15.88 -6.59
CA ALA A 110 7.01 16.04 -6.40
C ALA A 110 6.58 16.01 -4.92
N TYR A 111 7.36 15.33 -4.05
CA TYR A 111 6.91 14.98 -2.69
C TYR A 111 5.52 14.33 -2.74
N SER A 112 5.37 13.37 -3.66
CA SER A 112 4.09 12.74 -3.96
C SER A 112 3.39 12.31 -2.69
N SER A 113 2.13 12.76 -2.54
CA SER A 113 1.36 12.50 -1.32
C SER A 113 0.04 11.83 -1.66
N TYR A 114 -0.43 11.02 -0.72
CA TYR A 114 -1.70 10.34 -0.78
C TYR A 114 -2.39 10.42 0.58
N VAL A 115 -3.68 10.68 0.56
CA VAL A 115 -4.52 10.71 1.77
C VAL A 115 -5.63 9.69 1.63
N GLU A 116 -6.00 9.08 2.76
CA GLU A 116 -6.96 8.00 2.76
C GLU A 116 -7.87 8.05 3.98
N ALA A 117 -9.15 7.78 3.78
CA ALA A 117 -10.11 7.48 4.82
C ALA A 117 -10.64 6.06 4.64
N ALA A 118 -10.58 5.25 5.68
CA ALA A 118 -11.07 3.87 5.71
C ALA A 118 -12.14 3.70 6.80
N VAL A 119 -13.26 3.07 6.44
CA VAL A 119 -14.39 2.80 7.33
C VAL A 119 -14.57 1.29 7.44
N PRO A 120 -14.23 0.67 8.58
CA PRO A 120 -14.54 -0.73 8.84
C PRO A 120 -16.00 -0.89 9.27
N PHE A 121 -16.65 -1.96 8.81
CA PHE A 121 -18.00 -2.32 9.26
C PHE A 121 -18.25 -3.82 9.09
N LYS A 122 -19.29 -4.33 9.76
CA LYS A 122 -19.74 -5.73 9.61
C LYS A 122 -21.07 -5.80 8.88
N LEU A 123 -21.17 -6.68 7.88
CA LEU A 123 -22.39 -6.94 7.16
C LEU A 123 -22.44 -8.42 6.74
N ALA A 124 -23.55 -9.11 7.03
CA ALA A 124 -23.80 -10.48 6.65
C ALA A 124 -22.66 -11.46 7.03
N THR A 125 -22.17 -11.39 8.26
CA THR A 125 -21.07 -12.22 8.80
C THR A 125 -19.68 -12.00 8.16
N LEU A 126 -19.53 -10.97 7.37
CA LEU A 126 -18.25 -10.55 6.77
C LEU A 126 -17.76 -9.28 7.43
N ASP A 127 -16.44 -9.15 7.50
CA ASP A 127 -15.77 -7.90 7.84
C ASP A 127 -15.53 -7.12 6.55
N TRP A 128 -16.05 -5.89 6.50
CA TRP A 128 -15.95 -5.01 5.35
C TRP A 128 -15.08 -3.80 5.67
N THR A 129 -14.39 -3.31 4.66
CA THR A 129 -13.73 -2.01 4.70
C THR A 129 -14.07 -1.25 3.43
N ALA A 130 -14.64 -0.05 3.59
CA ALA A 130 -14.79 0.92 2.51
C ALA A 130 -13.68 1.95 2.61
N THR A 131 -13.00 2.25 1.50
CA THR A 131 -11.87 3.18 1.49
C THR A 131 -12.05 4.21 0.39
N VAL A 132 -11.74 5.47 0.70
CA VAL A 132 -11.61 6.55 -0.28
C VAL A 132 -10.25 7.18 -0.10
N GLY A 133 -9.51 7.31 -1.21
CA GLY A 133 -8.19 7.91 -1.20
C GLY A 133 -7.98 8.88 -2.36
N ALA A 134 -7.17 9.90 -2.12
CA ALA A 134 -6.91 10.97 -3.06
C ALA A 134 -5.45 11.42 -3.02
N VAL A 135 -4.96 11.94 -4.13
CA VAL A 135 -3.74 12.74 -4.19
C VAL A 135 -4.11 14.21 -4.03
N PRO A 136 -3.47 14.96 -3.10
CA PRO A 136 -3.83 16.35 -2.81
C PRO A 136 -3.37 17.34 -3.88
N TYR A 137 -2.36 16.97 -4.67
CA TYR A 137 -1.77 17.81 -5.72
C TYR A 137 -1.17 16.96 -6.84
N ALA A 138 -0.64 17.60 -7.87
CA ALA A 138 -0.06 16.93 -9.04
C ALA A 138 1.06 15.97 -8.65
N THR A 139 0.97 14.73 -9.11
CA THR A 139 1.95 13.66 -8.90
C THR A 139 1.91 12.68 -10.07
N SER A 140 3.04 12.03 -10.32
CA SER A 140 3.13 10.90 -11.25
C SER A 140 3.29 9.56 -10.54
N PHE A 141 3.48 9.54 -9.21
CA PHE A 141 3.76 8.33 -8.44
C PHE A 141 2.49 7.52 -8.11
N TYR A 142 1.57 8.07 -7.30
CA TYR A 142 0.34 7.34 -6.88
C TYR A 142 -0.73 7.28 -7.98
N SER A 143 -0.73 8.27 -8.88
CA SER A 143 -1.60 8.32 -10.06
C SER A 143 -1.12 9.48 -10.93
N LYS A 144 -1.27 9.37 -12.25
CA LYS A 144 -0.95 10.46 -13.17
C LYS A 144 -2.00 11.58 -13.05
N ALA A 145 -1.90 12.37 -11.97
CA ALA A 145 -2.82 13.45 -11.65
C ALA A 145 -2.15 14.83 -11.81
N ASN A 146 -2.86 15.77 -12.45
CA ASN A 146 -2.40 17.15 -12.67
C ASN A 146 -2.79 18.12 -11.54
N GLY A 147 -3.34 17.62 -10.44
CA GLY A 147 -3.80 18.35 -9.27
C GLY A 147 -4.50 17.41 -8.32
N PHE A 148 -5.40 17.94 -7.46
CA PHE A 148 -6.22 17.09 -6.62
C PHE A 148 -7.03 16.09 -7.45
N ALA A 149 -6.97 14.81 -7.05
CA ALA A 149 -7.76 13.75 -7.71
C ALA A 149 -8.08 12.63 -6.73
N VAL A 150 -9.31 12.13 -6.77
CA VAL A 150 -9.67 10.87 -6.12
C VAL A 150 -9.11 9.74 -6.99
N THR A 151 -8.24 8.93 -6.42
CA THR A 151 -7.49 7.88 -7.12
C THR A 151 -7.79 6.48 -6.61
N ASN A 152 -8.56 6.39 -5.51
CA ASN A 152 -8.97 5.13 -4.92
C ASN A 152 -10.37 5.23 -4.32
N VAL A 153 -11.27 4.38 -4.76
CA VAL A 153 -12.54 4.08 -4.11
C VAL A 153 -12.64 2.56 -4.07
N SER A 154 -12.58 1.98 -2.88
CA SER A 154 -12.57 0.53 -2.75
C SER A 154 -13.57 0.02 -1.73
N LEU A 155 -14.03 -1.21 -1.95
CA LEU A 155 -14.83 -1.98 -1.02
C LEU A 155 -14.25 -3.39 -0.97
N ARG A 156 -13.84 -3.82 0.23
CA ARG A 156 -13.23 -5.13 0.46
C ARG A 156 -14.00 -5.88 1.55
N ALA A 157 -14.31 -7.14 1.28
CA ALA A 157 -14.86 -8.08 2.24
C ALA A 157 -13.78 -9.08 2.66
N THR A 158 -13.77 -9.47 3.93
CA THR A 158 -12.89 -10.51 4.47
C THR A 158 -13.72 -11.51 5.28
N LYS A 159 -13.36 -12.78 5.18
CA LYS A 159 -13.94 -13.86 5.97
C LYS A 159 -12.87 -14.83 6.41
N ASP A 160 -12.82 -15.11 7.70
CA ASP A 160 -11.99 -16.19 8.24
C ASP A 160 -12.63 -17.54 7.97
N ILE A 161 -11.92 -18.41 7.26
CA ILE A 161 -12.32 -19.80 7.04
C ILE A 161 -11.60 -20.67 8.05
N GLN A 162 -12.36 -21.22 8.99
CA GLN A 162 -11.83 -22.14 10.00
C GLN A 162 -11.40 -23.45 9.34
N VAL A 163 -10.11 -23.77 9.38
CA VAL A 163 -9.54 -25.01 8.81
C VAL A 163 -9.35 -26.06 9.90
N THR A 164 -8.87 -25.65 11.07
CA THR A 164 -8.76 -26.50 12.27
C THR A 164 -9.33 -25.77 13.48
N LYS A 165 -9.38 -26.42 14.64
CA LYS A 165 -9.86 -25.77 15.88
C LYS A 165 -9.00 -24.56 16.31
N SER A 166 -7.74 -24.48 15.87
CA SER A 166 -6.78 -23.45 16.26
C SER A 166 -6.27 -22.62 15.09
N TRP A 167 -6.69 -22.89 13.85
CA TRP A 167 -6.18 -22.23 12.68
C TRP A 167 -7.27 -21.88 11.66
N SER A 168 -7.23 -20.63 11.21
CA SER A 168 -8.11 -20.12 10.16
C SER A 168 -7.31 -19.43 9.05
N ILE A 169 -7.89 -19.39 7.87
CA ILE A 169 -7.35 -18.71 6.69
C ILE A 169 -8.29 -17.54 6.35
N PRO A 170 -7.84 -16.28 6.49
CA PRO A 170 -8.57 -15.14 5.98
C PRO A 170 -8.63 -15.17 4.45
N LEU A 171 -9.83 -15.27 3.90
CA LEU A 171 -10.12 -15.04 2.48
C LEU A 171 -10.60 -13.60 2.32
N PHE A 172 -10.20 -12.96 1.24
CA PHE A 172 -10.72 -11.65 0.90
C PHE A 172 -11.07 -11.51 -0.57
N ALA A 173 -12.03 -10.63 -0.85
CA ALA A 173 -12.35 -10.15 -2.19
C ALA A 173 -12.73 -8.68 -2.10
N GLY A 174 -12.41 -7.91 -3.13
CA GLY A 174 -12.73 -6.50 -3.17
C GLY A 174 -12.71 -5.94 -4.57
N VAL A 175 -13.40 -4.82 -4.72
CA VAL A 175 -13.38 -4.00 -5.94
C VAL A 175 -12.70 -2.69 -5.60
N THR A 176 -11.78 -2.26 -6.46
CA THR A 176 -11.11 -0.98 -6.36
C THR A 176 -11.30 -0.23 -7.66
N ALA A 177 -11.80 1.00 -7.59
CA ALA A 177 -11.91 1.91 -8.71
C ALA A 177 -10.94 3.08 -8.56
N ASN A 178 -10.33 3.49 -9.66
CA ASN A 178 -9.56 4.73 -9.77
C ASN A 178 -10.33 5.71 -10.67
N PRO A 179 -11.08 6.67 -10.09
CA PRO A 179 -11.84 7.63 -10.89
C PRO A 179 -10.96 8.51 -11.79
N SER A 180 -9.73 8.81 -11.37
CA SER A 180 -8.80 9.65 -12.15
C SER A 180 -8.35 8.98 -13.46
N THR A 181 -8.22 7.66 -13.46
CA THR A 181 -7.82 6.87 -14.65
C THR A 181 -9.00 6.16 -15.31
N GLN A 182 -10.20 6.25 -14.72
CA GLN A 182 -11.42 5.56 -15.17
C GLN A 182 -11.27 4.03 -15.26
N LYS A 183 -10.50 3.45 -14.32
CA LYS A 183 -10.25 2.00 -14.24
C LYS A 183 -10.86 1.41 -12.98
N ALA A 184 -11.24 0.14 -13.05
CA ALA A 184 -11.67 -0.65 -11.90
C ALA A 184 -11.02 -2.04 -11.94
N TYR A 185 -10.74 -2.58 -10.76
CA TYR A 185 -10.04 -3.84 -10.57
C TYR A 185 -10.79 -4.71 -9.58
N LEU A 186 -10.83 -6.01 -9.82
CA LEU A 186 -11.26 -7.02 -8.87
C LEU A 186 -10.00 -7.67 -8.27
N VAL A 187 -9.94 -7.69 -6.95
CA VAL A 187 -8.81 -8.29 -6.22
C VAL A 187 -9.35 -9.34 -5.28
N CYS A 188 -8.79 -10.54 -5.27
CA CYS A 188 -9.12 -11.58 -4.30
C CYS A 188 -7.86 -12.34 -3.89
N GLY A 189 -7.90 -12.95 -2.72
CA GLY A 189 -6.76 -13.70 -2.21
C GLY A 189 -7.03 -14.28 -0.83
N PHE A 190 -5.98 -14.84 -0.26
CA PHE A 190 -5.98 -15.37 1.09
C PHE A 190 -4.64 -15.08 1.78
N THR A 191 -4.66 -15.13 3.12
CA THR A 191 -3.45 -14.91 3.92
C THR A 191 -3.13 -16.17 4.72
N LEU A 192 -1.91 -16.67 4.60
CA LEU A 192 -1.40 -17.74 5.47
C LEU A 192 -0.62 -17.09 6.62
N ARG A 193 -1.00 -17.41 7.84
CA ARG A 193 -0.29 -17.01 9.07
C ARG A 193 0.13 -18.27 9.80
N PRO A 194 1.43 -18.42 10.14
CA PRO A 194 1.91 -19.56 10.93
C PRO A 194 1.38 -19.54 12.36
#